data_38fb438c20c1d5b032e2de31efc3c5fb
#
_entry.id   38fb438c20c1d5b032e2de31efc3c5fb
#
_cell.length_a   1.000
_cell.length_b   1.000
_cell.length_c   1.000
_cell.angle_alpha   90.00
_cell.angle_beta   90.00
_cell.angle_gamma   90.00
#
_symmetry.space_group_name_H-M   'P 1'
#
loop_
_entity.id
_entity.type
_entity.pdbx_description
1 polymer ?
#
loop_
_entity_poly.entity_id
_entity_poly.type
_entity_poly.pdbx_seq_one_letter_code
_entity_poly.pdbx_strand_id
1 'polypeptide(L)'
;MAETFNFTVNVPVTGGGPSVPVLEPHDLFPTRIWQARMPAMLAHLDRWTEAVLAMRAASPKPAGRTNRRGWNSEDMAVLERPLFAPLRDAIRALCTRALGEMGVRDIPFRLQSWINLHDRGGFNFLHVHEGSLLSGSFYLKVPPGSGRFVFRDPRPGVIHGYVKGTVPNGYRDVSLTPEPALCVMFPCWMEHFVEPHDSDEPRITIAFNANEAR
;
A
#
# COMPACT_ATOMS: atom_id res chain seq x y z
N MET A 1 25.92 12.78 -11.73
CA MET A 1 26.29 13.74 -10.66
C MET A 1 25.18 13.70 -9.63
N ALA A 2 25.53 13.51 -8.37
CA ALA A 2 24.52 13.51 -7.29
C ALA A 2 24.08 14.98 -7.07
N GLU A 3 22.77 15.23 -7.18
CA GLU A 3 22.21 16.52 -6.81
C GLU A 3 22.22 16.64 -5.29
N THR A 4 22.94 17.64 -4.79
CA THR A 4 22.98 17.95 -3.36
C THR A 4 21.92 19.02 -3.09
N PHE A 5 20.93 18.69 -2.24
CA PHE A 5 19.97 19.64 -1.75
C PHE A 5 20.63 20.51 -0.67
N ASN A 6 20.71 21.81 -0.88
CA ASN A 6 21.18 22.78 0.09
C ASN A 6 19.97 23.51 0.71
N PHE A 7 19.81 23.42 2.02
CA PHE A 7 18.86 24.25 2.76
C PHE A 7 19.56 25.54 3.19
N THR A 8 19.01 26.67 2.81
CA THR A 8 19.41 27.97 3.36
C THR A 8 18.31 28.41 4.31
N VAL A 9 18.59 28.42 5.62
CA VAL A 9 17.68 28.98 6.61
C VAL A 9 17.99 30.49 6.68
N ASN A 10 17.10 31.32 6.13
CA ASN A 10 17.13 32.76 6.32
C ASN A 10 16.44 33.09 7.63
N VAL A 11 17.19 33.17 8.73
CA VAL A 11 16.67 33.72 9.99
C VAL A 11 16.69 35.25 9.87
N PRO A 12 15.54 35.94 9.89
CA PRO A 12 15.53 37.39 9.92
C PRO A 12 16.09 37.85 11.27
N VAL A 13 17.25 38.51 11.26
CA VAL A 13 17.83 39.14 12.45
C VAL A 13 17.07 40.43 12.66
N THR A 14 15.99 40.41 13.42
CA THR A 14 15.34 41.62 13.91
C THR A 14 16.03 42.05 15.19
N GLY A 15 16.66 43.23 15.18
CA GLY A 15 17.37 43.78 16.30
C GLY A 15 16.43 44.13 17.47
N GLY A 16 16.88 43.83 18.72
CA GLY A 16 16.39 44.41 19.94
C GLY A 16 15.54 43.54 20.85
N GLY A 17 16.16 42.86 21.81
CA GLY A 17 15.54 42.14 22.91
C GLY A 17 15.92 40.65 22.95
N PRO A 18 15.82 39.93 24.09
CA PRO A 18 16.02 38.50 24.15
C PRO A 18 14.88 37.82 23.39
N SER A 19 15.10 37.61 22.06
CA SER A 19 14.16 36.87 21.23
C SER A 19 14.23 35.39 21.58
N VAL A 20 13.10 34.79 21.92
CA VAL A 20 13.00 33.34 22.02
C VAL A 20 13.38 32.77 20.61
N PRO A 21 14.34 31.85 20.51
CA PRO A 21 14.69 31.24 19.24
C PRO A 21 13.47 30.62 18.60
N VAL A 22 13.25 30.90 17.31
CA VAL A 22 12.18 30.27 16.52
C VAL A 22 12.67 28.90 16.08
N LEU A 23 11.91 27.85 16.38
CA LEU A 23 12.15 26.51 15.88
C LEU A 23 11.41 26.33 14.55
N GLU A 24 12.15 26.06 13.48
CA GLU A 24 11.58 25.74 12.16
C GLU A 24 11.69 24.23 11.90
N PRO A 25 10.58 23.48 11.92
CA PRO A 25 10.60 22.06 11.61
C PRO A 25 10.73 21.83 10.10
N HIS A 26 11.57 20.87 9.72
CA HIS A 26 11.69 20.41 8.35
C HIS A 26 11.52 18.89 8.28
N ASP A 27 10.60 18.42 7.45
CA ASP A 27 10.39 17.00 7.18
C ASP A 27 11.37 16.53 6.10
N LEU A 28 12.39 15.75 6.50
CA LEU A 28 13.36 15.16 5.59
C LEU A 28 13.01 13.69 5.33
N PHE A 29 13.08 13.29 4.07
CA PHE A 29 12.85 11.91 3.61
C PHE A 29 11.44 11.37 3.94
N PRO A 30 10.36 12.13 3.69
CA PRO A 30 9.02 11.62 3.90
C PRO A 30 8.73 10.45 2.97
N THR A 31 8.18 9.36 3.50
CA THR A 31 7.68 8.26 2.69
C THR A 31 6.20 8.46 2.42
N ARG A 32 5.83 8.63 1.15
CA ARG A 32 4.44 8.85 0.75
C ARG A 32 3.74 7.54 0.46
N ILE A 33 2.55 7.38 1.01
CA ILE A 33 1.56 6.37 0.64
C ILE A 33 0.27 7.06 0.22
N TRP A 34 -0.58 6.37 -0.52
CA TRP A 34 -1.88 6.89 -0.97
C TRP A 34 -3.00 5.97 -0.52
N GLN A 35 -4.09 6.57 -0.09
CA GLN A 35 -5.34 5.88 0.21
C GLN A 35 -6.47 6.51 -0.59
N ALA A 36 -7.29 5.68 -1.22
CA ALA A 36 -8.46 6.11 -1.95
C ALA A 36 -9.67 5.27 -1.55
N ARG A 37 -10.69 5.90 -0.96
CA ARG A 37 -12.01 5.28 -0.85
C ARG A 37 -12.68 5.32 -2.20
N MET A 38 -13.23 4.20 -2.65
CA MET A 38 -13.80 4.02 -3.99
C MET A 38 -15.28 3.63 -3.89
N PRO A 39 -16.16 4.55 -3.44
CA PRO A 39 -17.57 4.23 -3.17
C PRO A 39 -18.33 3.70 -4.39
N ALA A 40 -17.93 4.09 -5.61
CA ALA A 40 -18.50 3.56 -6.84
C ALA A 40 -18.27 2.05 -7.01
N MET A 41 -17.28 1.48 -6.33
CA MET A 41 -16.97 0.04 -6.40
C MET A 41 -17.85 -0.80 -5.45
N LEU A 42 -18.52 -0.20 -4.47
CA LEU A 42 -19.35 -0.91 -3.49
C LEU A 42 -20.42 -1.78 -4.16
N ALA A 43 -21.04 -1.30 -5.22
CA ALA A 43 -22.08 -2.05 -5.96
C ALA A 43 -21.55 -3.33 -6.66
N HIS A 44 -20.25 -3.49 -6.76
CA HIS A 44 -19.62 -4.63 -7.43
C HIS A 44 -19.07 -5.70 -6.46
N LEU A 45 -18.92 -5.38 -5.16
CA LEU A 45 -18.16 -6.20 -4.22
C LEU A 45 -18.70 -7.61 -4.08
N ASP A 46 -20.03 -7.79 -3.98
CA ASP A 46 -20.65 -9.12 -3.81
C ASP A 46 -20.36 -10.00 -5.02
N ARG A 47 -20.65 -9.48 -6.23
CA ARG A 47 -20.38 -10.19 -7.48
C ARG A 47 -18.93 -10.55 -7.67
N TRP A 48 -18.01 -9.63 -7.31
CA TRP A 48 -16.59 -9.88 -7.39
C TRP A 48 -16.13 -10.90 -6.33
N THR A 49 -16.71 -10.86 -5.14
CA THR A 49 -16.45 -11.84 -4.08
C THR A 49 -16.84 -13.25 -4.54
N GLU A 50 -18.04 -13.43 -5.09
CA GLU A 50 -18.50 -14.71 -5.64
C GLU A 50 -17.57 -15.24 -6.73
N ALA A 51 -17.15 -14.36 -7.65
CA ALA A 51 -16.22 -14.74 -8.71
C ALA A 51 -14.86 -15.18 -8.16
N VAL A 52 -14.33 -14.50 -7.15
CA VAL A 52 -13.08 -14.87 -6.47
C VAL A 52 -13.18 -16.22 -5.79
N LEU A 53 -14.28 -16.47 -5.10
CA LEU A 53 -14.53 -17.77 -4.45
C LEU A 53 -14.63 -18.90 -5.48
N ALA A 54 -15.30 -18.65 -6.61
CA ALA A 54 -15.33 -19.59 -7.73
C ALA A 54 -13.95 -19.85 -8.33
N MET A 55 -13.11 -18.81 -8.48
CA MET A 55 -11.72 -18.97 -8.95
C MET A 55 -10.90 -19.83 -7.99
N ARG A 56 -11.05 -19.61 -6.66
CA ARG A 56 -10.40 -20.45 -5.66
C ARG A 56 -10.86 -21.90 -5.73
N ALA A 57 -12.18 -22.14 -5.91
CA ALA A 57 -12.74 -23.49 -6.03
C ALA A 57 -12.22 -24.22 -7.28
N ALA A 58 -12.05 -23.51 -8.38
CA ALA A 58 -11.52 -24.08 -9.64
C ALA A 58 -10.01 -24.34 -9.57
N SER A 59 -9.25 -23.58 -8.77
CA SER A 59 -7.80 -23.74 -8.60
C SER A 59 -7.44 -23.59 -7.11
N PRO A 60 -7.69 -24.64 -6.31
CA PRO A 60 -7.56 -24.56 -4.84
C PRO A 60 -6.11 -24.50 -4.34
N LYS A 61 -5.13 -24.88 -5.16
CA LYS A 61 -3.73 -24.82 -4.81
C LYS A 61 -3.27 -23.33 -4.78
N PRO A 62 -2.75 -22.83 -3.65
CA PRO A 62 -2.24 -21.46 -3.60
C PRO A 62 -0.91 -21.34 -4.36
N ALA A 63 -0.68 -20.17 -4.97
CA ALA A 63 0.61 -19.87 -5.61
C ALA A 63 1.78 -19.76 -4.60
N GLY A 64 1.47 -19.58 -3.30
CA GLY A 64 2.43 -19.80 -2.20
C GLY A 64 3.50 -18.74 -1.99
N ARG A 65 3.33 -17.53 -2.51
CA ARG A 65 4.29 -16.41 -2.36
C ARG A 65 4.47 -16.00 -0.89
N THR A 66 4.10 -14.80 -0.51
CA THR A 66 4.17 -14.29 0.88
C THR A 66 2.95 -14.67 1.71
N ASN A 67 1.84 -15.11 1.09
CA ASN A 67 0.61 -15.53 1.75
C ASN A 67 0.80 -16.85 2.50
N ARG A 68 0.28 -16.92 3.72
CA ARG A 68 0.26 -18.12 4.59
C ARG A 68 -1.15 -18.33 5.14
N ARG A 69 -1.53 -19.59 5.30
CA ARG A 69 -2.87 -19.99 5.75
C ARG A 69 -3.99 -19.28 4.98
N GLY A 70 -3.86 -19.27 3.65
CA GLY A 70 -4.80 -18.64 2.76
C GLY A 70 -4.52 -19.08 1.33
N TRP A 71 -5.20 -18.45 0.41
CA TRP A 71 -5.06 -18.71 -1.01
C TRP A 71 -4.67 -17.43 -1.76
N ASN A 72 -3.81 -17.56 -2.75
CA ASN A 72 -3.55 -16.51 -3.71
C ASN A 72 -3.55 -17.09 -5.13
N SER A 73 -4.11 -16.31 -6.06
CA SER A 73 -4.25 -16.76 -7.43
C SER A 73 -2.89 -16.95 -8.12
N GLU A 74 -2.80 -17.98 -8.99
CA GLU A 74 -1.69 -18.10 -9.92
C GLU A 74 -1.79 -17.04 -11.03
N ASP A 75 -3.03 -16.68 -11.41
CA ASP A 75 -3.30 -15.61 -12.36
C ASP A 75 -2.74 -14.27 -11.86
N MET A 76 -1.86 -13.69 -12.66
CA MET A 76 -1.20 -12.42 -12.42
C MET A 76 -1.79 -11.27 -13.26
N ALA A 77 -2.93 -11.50 -13.90
CA ALA A 77 -3.65 -10.55 -14.74
C ALA A 77 -5.14 -10.43 -14.36
N VAL A 78 -5.46 -10.59 -13.08
CA VAL A 78 -6.84 -10.61 -12.57
C VAL A 78 -7.62 -9.37 -12.99
N LEU A 79 -7.03 -8.19 -12.95
CA LEU A 79 -7.66 -6.93 -13.35
C LEU A 79 -7.92 -6.85 -14.86
N GLU A 80 -7.24 -7.64 -15.69
CA GLU A 80 -7.50 -7.66 -17.14
C GLU A 80 -8.74 -8.49 -17.51
N ARG A 81 -9.31 -9.24 -16.56
CA ARG A 81 -10.58 -9.94 -16.77
C ARG A 81 -11.71 -8.92 -16.96
N PRO A 82 -12.62 -9.08 -17.94
CA PRO A 82 -13.70 -8.14 -18.23
C PRO A 82 -14.57 -7.79 -16.99
N LEU A 83 -14.73 -8.76 -16.08
CA LEU A 83 -15.49 -8.59 -14.85
C LEU A 83 -14.94 -7.45 -13.97
N PHE A 84 -13.62 -7.28 -13.92
CA PHE A 84 -12.93 -6.30 -13.09
C PHE A 84 -12.54 -5.01 -13.85
N ALA A 85 -13.03 -4.84 -15.09
CA ALA A 85 -12.70 -3.67 -15.90
C ALA A 85 -12.95 -2.31 -15.19
N PRO A 86 -14.09 -2.10 -14.47
CA PRO A 86 -14.30 -0.85 -13.75
C PRO A 86 -13.21 -0.58 -12.69
N LEU A 87 -12.78 -1.63 -11.98
CA LEU A 87 -11.72 -1.53 -10.96
C LEU A 87 -10.37 -1.28 -11.61
N ARG A 88 -10.05 -2.01 -12.70
CA ARG A 88 -8.82 -1.82 -13.47
C ARG A 88 -8.65 -0.37 -13.90
N ASP A 89 -9.69 0.19 -14.51
CA ASP A 89 -9.63 1.55 -15.07
C ASP A 89 -9.46 2.59 -13.97
N ALA A 90 -10.15 2.43 -12.85
CA ALA A 90 -9.99 3.27 -11.68
C ALA A 90 -8.58 3.15 -11.05
N ILE A 91 -8.05 1.93 -10.87
CA ILE A 91 -6.68 1.72 -10.35
C ILE A 91 -5.65 2.32 -11.31
N ARG A 92 -5.81 2.17 -12.61
CA ARG A 92 -4.91 2.76 -13.61
C ARG A 92 -4.86 4.28 -13.47
N ALA A 93 -6.01 4.94 -13.32
CA ALA A 93 -6.08 6.38 -13.11
C ALA A 93 -5.40 6.80 -11.79
N LEU A 94 -5.61 6.06 -10.71
CA LEU A 94 -4.95 6.31 -9.42
C LEU A 94 -3.42 6.14 -9.52
N CYS A 95 -2.94 5.09 -10.19
CA CYS A 95 -1.51 4.87 -10.40
C CYS A 95 -0.89 6.01 -11.22
N THR A 96 -1.53 6.44 -12.31
CA THR A 96 -1.06 7.58 -13.12
C THR A 96 -0.90 8.83 -12.29
N ARG A 97 -1.89 9.13 -11.44
CA ARG A 97 -1.84 10.28 -10.54
C ARG A 97 -0.71 10.15 -9.51
N ALA A 98 -0.61 9.01 -8.84
CA ALA A 98 0.41 8.77 -7.82
C ALA A 98 1.83 8.84 -8.39
N LEU A 99 2.07 8.26 -9.58
CA LEU A 99 3.34 8.37 -10.30
C LEU A 99 3.66 9.82 -10.64
N GLY A 100 2.69 10.59 -11.12
CA GLY A 100 2.86 12.03 -11.37
C GLY A 100 3.25 12.82 -10.11
N GLU A 101 2.66 12.50 -8.96
CA GLU A 101 3.01 13.10 -7.67
C GLU A 101 4.42 12.67 -7.16
N MET A 102 4.96 11.54 -7.64
CA MET A 102 6.33 11.11 -7.42
C MET A 102 7.34 11.76 -8.38
N GLY A 103 6.87 12.57 -9.33
CA GLY A 103 7.70 13.14 -10.39
C GLY A 103 7.96 12.19 -11.56
N VAL A 104 7.36 11.00 -11.55
CA VAL A 104 7.44 10.02 -12.65
C VAL A 104 6.36 10.35 -13.66
N ARG A 105 6.75 10.97 -14.78
CA ARG A 105 5.84 11.39 -15.85
C ARG A 105 6.16 10.63 -17.13
N ASP A 106 5.12 10.40 -17.93
CA ASP A 106 5.23 9.84 -19.29
C ASP A 106 5.89 8.46 -19.37
N ILE A 107 5.89 7.70 -18.27
CA ILE A 107 6.34 6.31 -18.27
C ILE A 107 5.14 5.40 -18.50
N PRO A 108 5.06 4.68 -19.63
CA PRO A 108 4.01 3.70 -19.84
C PRO A 108 4.16 2.56 -18.83
N PHE A 109 3.04 2.13 -18.25
CA PHE A 109 3.03 1.01 -17.32
C PHE A 109 1.89 0.02 -17.61
N ARG A 110 2.12 -1.21 -17.19
CA ARG A 110 1.12 -2.29 -17.17
C ARG A 110 0.80 -2.67 -15.74
N LEU A 111 -0.44 -3.07 -15.49
CA LEU A 111 -0.85 -3.62 -14.20
C LEU A 111 -0.59 -5.13 -14.19
N GLN A 112 0.14 -5.59 -13.18
CA GLN A 112 0.18 -6.98 -12.77
C GLN A 112 -0.72 -7.10 -11.54
N SER A 113 -1.59 -8.11 -11.48
CA SER A 113 -2.58 -8.17 -10.40
C SER A 113 -2.96 -9.60 -10.04
N TRP A 114 -3.13 -9.85 -8.74
CA TRP A 114 -3.49 -11.16 -8.21
C TRP A 114 -4.43 -11.03 -7.01
N ILE A 115 -5.08 -12.13 -6.65
CA ILE A 115 -5.95 -12.20 -5.48
C ILE A 115 -5.15 -12.70 -4.28
N ASN A 116 -5.33 -12.06 -3.12
CA ASN A 116 -5.00 -12.63 -1.82
C ASN A 116 -6.29 -12.89 -1.05
N LEU A 117 -6.46 -14.13 -0.60
CA LEU A 117 -7.54 -14.54 0.28
C LEU A 117 -6.92 -15.13 1.53
N HIS A 118 -7.31 -14.62 2.69
CA HIS A 118 -6.89 -15.13 4.00
C HIS A 118 -8.05 -15.83 4.68
N ASP A 119 -7.83 -17.07 5.04
CA ASP A 119 -8.66 -17.81 5.98
C ASP A 119 -8.21 -17.45 7.41
N ARG A 120 -8.90 -17.95 8.45
CA ARG A 120 -8.53 -17.71 9.86
C ARG A 120 -7.06 -18.03 10.12
N GLY A 121 -6.33 -17.09 10.70
CA GLY A 121 -4.90 -17.14 10.94
C GLY A 121 -4.03 -16.86 9.71
N GLY A 122 -4.67 -16.51 8.57
CA GLY A 122 -3.96 -16.15 7.34
C GLY A 122 -3.28 -14.78 7.43
N PHE A 123 -2.10 -14.65 6.85
CA PHE A 123 -1.30 -13.44 6.85
C PHE A 123 -0.33 -13.36 5.66
N ASN A 124 0.28 -12.21 5.44
CA ASN A 124 1.44 -12.07 4.55
C ASN A 124 2.68 -11.73 5.35
N PHE A 125 3.81 -12.39 5.04
CA PHE A 125 5.11 -12.02 5.59
C PHE A 125 5.52 -10.60 5.21
N LEU A 126 6.47 -10.05 5.96
CA LEU A 126 7.18 -8.82 5.61
C LEU A 126 7.88 -9.01 4.25
N HIS A 127 7.62 -8.11 3.31
CA HIS A 127 8.16 -8.18 1.94
C HIS A 127 8.11 -6.82 1.24
N VAL A 128 8.72 -6.77 0.07
CA VAL A 128 8.70 -5.68 -0.91
C VAL A 128 8.31 -6.22 -2.30
N HIS A 129 8.10 -5.35 -3.27
CA HIS A 129 7.77 -5.71 -4.66
C HIS A 129 8.85 -5.18 -5.61
N GLU A 130 10.00 -5.84 -5.62
CA GLU A 130 11.16 -5.43 -6.43
C GLU A 130 10.82 -5.29 -7.91
N GLY A 131 11.37 -4.25 -8.55
CA GLY A 131 11.21 -4.01 -9.99
C GLY A 131 9.91 -3.36 -10.42
N SER A 132 9.01 -3.04 -9.50
CA SER A 132 7.78 -2.29 -9.78
C SER A 132 7.97 -0.79 -9.55
N LEU A 133 7.11 0.04 -10.14
CA LEU A 133 7.06 1.49 -9.88
C LEU A 133 6.26 1.78 -8.61
N LEU A 134 5.06 1.19 -8.55
CA LEU A 134 4.13 1.27 -7.43
C LEU A 134 3.53 -0.10 -7.15
N SER A 135 3.15 -0.31 -5.91
CA SER A 135 2.36 -1.45 -5.46
C SER A 135 1.10 -0.99 -4.74
N GLY A 136 0.10 -1.86 -4.68
CA GLY A 136 -1.12 -1.53 -3.98
C GLY A 136 -2.03 -2.73 -3.73
N SER A 137 -3.09 -2.47 -2.98
CA SER A 137 -4.09 -3.46 -2.63
C SER A 137 -5.47 -2.82 -2.58
N PHE A 138 -6.44 -3.41 -3.28
CA PHE A 138 -7.85 -3.07 -3.18
C PHE A 138 -8.56 -4.08 -2.28
N TYR A 139 -9.34 -3.58 -1.33
CA TYR A 139 -10.05 -4.41 -0.36
C TYR A 139 -11.44 -4.78 -0.86
N LEU A 140 -11.61 -6.05 -1.19
CA LEU A 140 -12.84 -6.59 -1.74
C LEU A 140 -13.80 -7.04 -0.63
N LYS A 141 -13.31 -7.84 0.33
CA LYS A 141 -14.07 -8.32 1.49
C LYS A 141 -13.25 -8.16 2.76
N VAL A 142 -13.83 -7.52 3.77
CA VAL A 142 -13.16 -7.19 5.03
C VAL A 142 -14.12 -7.48 6.19
N PRO A 143 -14.22 -8.75 6.65
CA PRO A 143 -15.03 -9.08 7.81
C PRO A 143 -14.39 -8.52 9.10
N PRO A 144 -15.17 -8.39 10.20
CA PRO A 144 -14.63 -8.08 11.52
C PRO A 144 -13.50 -9.04 11.89
N GLY A 145 -12.44 -8.54 12.52
CA GLY A 145 -11.25 -9.33 12.85
C GLY A 145 -10.23 -9.44 11.69
N SER A 146 -10.45 -8.72 10.58
CA SER A 146 -9.46 -8.67 9.51
C SER A 146 -8.14 -8.08 9.98
N GLY A 147 -7.03 -8.78 9.70
CA GLY A 147 -5.68 -8.33 9.99
C GLY A 147 -5.37 -6.98 9.32
N ARG A 148 -4.68 -6.10 10.04
CA ARG A 148 -4.28 -4.79 9.54
C ARG A 148 -3.20 -4.92 8.47
N PHE A 149 -3.13 -3.94 7.60
CA PHE A 149 -2.00 -3.75 6.70
C PHE A 149 -0.96 -2.88 7.40
N VAL A 150 0.27 -3.34 7.46
CA VAL A 150 1.32 -2.67 8.25
C VAL A 150 2.50 -2.32 7.35
N PHE A 151 2.91 -1.07 7.40
CA PHE A 151 4.14 -0.56 6.81
C PHE A 151 5.23 -0.49 7.85
N ARG A 152 6.43 -0.93 7.51
CA ARG A 152 7.62 -0.78 8.34
C ARG A 152 8.38 0.47 7.92
N ASP A 153 8.87 1.24 8.90
CA ASP A 153 9.74 2.38 8.63
C ASP A 153 11.03 1.90 7.93
N PRO A 154 11.31 2.39 6.71
CA PRO A 154 12.46 1.93 5.92
C PRO A 154 13.81 2.46 6.43
N ARG A 155 13.81 3.40 7.36
CA ARG A 155 15.02 4.03 7.90
C ARG A 155 15.65 3.13 8.96
N PRO A 156 16.83 2.54 8.75
CA PRO A 156 17.44 1.61 9.71
C PRO A 156 17.75 2.27 11.07
N GLY A 157 18.01 3.58 11.09
CA GLY A 157 18.32 4.31 12.32
C GLY A 157 17.14 4.45 13.30
N VAL A 158 15.90 4.35 12.83
CA VAL A 158 14.69 4.45 13.66
C VAL A 158 14.63 3.34 14.72
N ILE A 159 15.19 2.17 14.44
CA ILE A 159 15.24 1.04 15.38
C ILE A 159 16.04 1.40 16.64
N HIS A 160 17.07 2.24 16.51
CA HIS A 160 18.00 2.59 17.59
C HIS A 160 17.66 3.91 18.28
N GLY A 161 17.00 4.84 17.57
CA GLY A 161 16.63 6.17 18.10
C GLY A 161 15.19 6.30 18.55
N TYR A 162 14.47 5.19 18.70
CA TYR A 162 13.05 5.18 18.99
C TYR A 162 12.70 5.73 20.37
N VAL A 163 11.96 6.83 20.37
CA VAL A 163 11.28 7.33 21.58
C VAL A 163 9.91 6.69 21.63
N LYS A 164 9.65 5.87 22.66
CA LYS A 164 8.32 5.32 22.91
C LYS A 164 7.33 6.48 23.12
N GLY A 165 6.33 6.58 22.26
CA GLY A 165 5.29 7.57 22.41
C GLY A 165 4.58 7.94 21.12
N THR A 166 3.66 8.86 21.20
CA THR A 166 2.83 9.39 20.12
C THR A 166 3.51 10.49 19.31
N VAL A 167 4.82 10.40 19.09
CA VAL A 167 5.55 11.42 18.31
C VAL A 167 5.35 11.18 16.82
N PRO A 168 4.91 12.16 16.05
CA PRO A 168 4.90 12.05 14.60
C PRO A 168 6.27 11.59 14.09
N ASN A 169 6.29 10.65 13.14
CA ASN A 169 7.51 10.08 12.56
C ASN A 169 8.42 9.28 13.52
N GLY A 170 7.93 8.89 14.71
CA GLY A 170 8.67 8.09 15.70
C GLY A 170 8.26 6.61 15.75
N TYR A 171 7.45 6.12 14.82
CA TYR A 171 6.95 4.74 14.82
C TYR A 171 7.80 3.85 13.93
N ARG A 172 8.11 2.65 14.45
CA ARG A 172 8.74 1.59 13.66
C ARG A 172 7.80 1.02 12.60
N ASP A 173 6.54 0.84 12.96
CA ASP A 173 5.51 0.26 12.11
C ASP A 173 4.26 1.17 12.14
N VAL A 174 3.68 1.40 10.95
CA VAL A 174 2.44 2.17 10.80
C VAL A 174 1.38 1.26 10.21
N SER A 175 0.28 1.08 10.93
CA SER A 175 -0.82 0.20 10.50
C SER A 175 -1.98 0.97 9.89
N LEU A 176 -2.58 0.34 8.89
CA LEU A 176 -3.82 0.77 8.25
C LEU A 176 -4.91 -0.27 8.54
N THR A 177 -6.04 0.20 9.08
CA THR A 177 -7.23 -0.62 9.24
C THR A 177 -7.93 -0.78 7.90
N PRO A 178 -8.13 -2.01 7.39
CA PRO A 178 -8.79 -2.22 6.12
C PRO A 178 -10.29 -1.90 6.18
N GLU A 179 -10.82 -1.39 5.07
CA GLU A 179 -12.25 -1.16 4.86
C GLU A 179 -12.64 -1.67 3.46
N PRO A 180 -13.88 -2.16 3.24
CA PRO A 180 -14.34 -2.51 1.90
C PRO A 180 -14.26 -1.32 0.93
N ALA A 181 -13.88 -1.57 -0.31
CA ALA A 181 -13.66 -0.57 -1.36
C ALA A 181 -12.58 0.49 -1.03
N LEU A 182 -11.68 0.21 -0.11
CA LEU A 182 -10.47 0.98 0.09
C LEU A 182 -9.38 0.47 -0.86
N CYS A 183 -8.66 1.39 -1.50
CA CYS A 183 -7.44 1.13 -2.23
C CYS A 183 -6.28 1.80 -1.51
N VAL A 184 -5.22 1.05 -1.24
CA VAL A 184 -3.95 1.58 -0.72
C VAL A 184 -2.86 1.40 -1.77
N MET A 185 -2.02 2.42 -1.95
CA MET A 185 -0.88 2.39 -2.85
C MET A 185 0.37 2.94 -2.16
N PHE A 186 1.52 2.42 -2.55
CA PHE A 186 2.80 2.75 -1.93
C PHE A 186 3.97 2.45 -2.89
N PRO A 187 5.14 3.06 -2.68
CA PRO A 187 6.34 2.73 -3.45
C PRO A 187 6.69 1.24 -3.31
N CYS A 188 7.12 0.61 -4.39
CA CYS A 188 7.37 -0.84 -4.44
C CYS A 188 8.41 -1.33 -3.42
N TRP A 189 9.35 -0.47 -3.04
CA TRP A 189 10.41 -0.74 -2.07
C TRP A 189 9.95 -0.68 -0.60
N MET A 190 8.71 -0.21 -0.35
CA MET A 190 8.19 -0.07 1.00
C MET A 190 7.92 -1.43 1.64
N GLU A 191 8.67 -1.76 2.69
CA GLU A 191 8.45 -2.98 3.46
C GLU A 191 7.07 -2.99 4.11
N HIS A 192 6.34 -4.07 3.90
CA HIS A 192 4.99 -4.22 4.45
C HIS A 192 4.62 -5.68 4.71
N PHE A 193 3.64 -5.86 5.57
CA PHE A 193 3.08 -7.17 5.89
C PHE A 193 1.57 -7.04 6.22
N VAL A 194 0.89 -8.17 6.33
CA VAL A 194 -0.51 -8.24 6.80
C VAL A 194 -0.53 -9.06 8.07
N GLU A 195 -1.15 -8.52 9.11
CA GLU A 195 -1.34 -9.23 10.37
C GLU A 195 -2.26 -10.44 10.20
N PRO A 196 -2.19 -11.42 11.12
CA PRO A 196 -3.08 -12.57 11.10
C PRO A 196 -4.57 -12.16 11.09
N HIS A 197 -5.32 -12.82 10.22
CA HIS A 197 -6.76 -12.66 10.09
C HIS A 197 -7.48 -13.49 11.15
N ASP A 198 -8.38 -12.87 11.93
CA ASP A 198 -9.12 -13.53 13.00
C ASP A 198 -10.64 -13.48 12.74
N SER A 199 -11.08 -14.15 11.69
CA SER A 199 -12.48 -14.35 11.36
C SER A 199 -12.65 -15.68 10.62
N ASP A 200 -13.85 -16.31 10.74
CA ASP A 200 -14.22 -17.49 9.96
C ASP A 200 -14.61 -17.14 8.51
N GLU A 201 -14.98 -15.88 8.27
CA GLU A 201 -15.19 -15.37 6.93
C GLU A 201 -13.88 -14.94 6.27
N PRO A 202 -13.65 -15.24 4.99
CA PRO A 202 -12.39 -14.91 4.35
C PRO A 202 -12.22 -13.39 4.16
N ARG A 203 -11.01 -12.88 4.41
CA ARG A 203 -10.56 -11.56 3.98
C ARG A 203 -10.05 -11.66 2.55
N ILE A 204 -10.53 -10.79 1.65
CA ILE A 204 -10.18 -10.84 0.23
C ILE A 204 -9.68 -9.49 -0.24
N THR A 205 -8.53 -9.50 -0.91
CA THR A 205 -7.97 -8.33 -1.59
C THR A 205 -7.52 -8.67 -3.01
N ILE A 206 -7.57 -7.67 -3.89
CA ILE A 206 -6.90 -7.70 -5.19
C ILE A 206 -5.66 -6.84 -5.06
N ALA A 207 -4.50 -7.48 -5.04
CA ALA A 207 -3.21 -6.82 -5.01
C ALA A 207 -2.76 -6.51 -6.44
N PHE A 208 -1.97 -5.45 -6.62
CA PHE A 208 -1.46 -5.05 -7.92
C PHE A 208 -0.10 -4.37 -7.84
N ASN A 209 0.63 -4.46 -8.93
CA ASN A 209 1.84 -3.70 -9.21
C ASN A 209 1.66 -2.91 -10.50
N ALA A 210 2.12 -1.66 -10.51
CA ALA A 210 2.35 -0.91 -11.73
C ALA A 210 3.81 -1.13 -12.16
N ASN A 211 4.01 -1.87 -13.23
CA ASN A 211 5.32 -2.20 -13.78
C ASN A 211 5.56 -1.38 -15.04
N GLU A 212 6.78 -0.88 -15.24
CA GLU A 212 7.15 -0.22 -16.48
C GLU A 212 6.86 -1.14 -17.68
N ALA A 213 6.18 -0.61 -18.68
CA ALA A 213 5.95 -1.32 -19.94
C ALA A 213 7.20 -1.12 -20.81
N ARG A 214 8.05 -2.15 -20.83
CA ARG A 214 9.18 -2.23 -21.77
C ARG A 214 8.70 -2.67 -23.13
#